data_4430c43fb4c6b324e5251301e32e87d8
#
_entry.id   4430c43fb4c6b324e5251301e32e87d8
#
_cell.length_a   1.000
_cell.length_b   1.000
_cell.length_c   1.000
_cell.angle_alpha   90.00
_cell.angle_beta   90.00
_cell.angle_gamma   90.00
#
_symmetry.space_group_name_H-M   'P 1'
#
loop_
_entity.id
_entity.type
_entity.pdbx_description
1 polymer ?
#
loop_
_entity_poly.entity_id
_entity_poly.type
_entity_poly.pdbx_seq_one_letter_code
_entity_poly.pdbx_strand_id
1 'polypeptide(L)'
;MALQSGELDAAYGLPYASHSLFTEDKDYTISSCETSRSFFAQMNYATESLKDANVRKAIACAINKEEFTRVLLNGNGTAAKGPFPVGYAYGDSRVSTEEYNVAKAKELLADSGWIDTDGDGYVEKDGKRLTLSWLTYPSRQELPLLAENVQAALKDIGIEIKINCTANHLDYIKKGDWDIYASAFVCAPTGDAEYFFTTHCLKDSSKNRGGYYNEKLEELEKTMSETFDEDERAAIAVKMTQTILDDNAFVFASHLKMSIVSGKGVTGLVAHPSDYYEITADLDKN
;
A
#
# COMPACT_ATOMS: atom_id res chain seq x y z
N MET A 1 3.32 -27.62 12.34
CA MET A 1 2.92 -26.99 11.06
C MET A 1 3.32 -27.92 9.92
N ALA A 2 2.56 -27.96 8.81
CA ALA A 2 2.76 -28.90 7.69
C ALA A 2 4.19 -28.91 7.10
N LEU A 3 4.85 -27.75 7.03
CA LEU A 3 6.26 -27.68 6.60
C LEU A 3 7.22 -28.34 7.61
N GLN A 4 6.98 -28.19 8.93
CA GLN A 4 7.82 -28.82 9.96
C GLN A 4 7.56 -30.33 10.11
N SER A 5 6.35 -30.78 9.79
CA SER A 5 6.03 -32.23 9.78
C SER A 5 6.48 -32.94 8.51
N GLY A 6 6.98 -32.20 7.50
CA GLY A 6 7.36 -32.76 6.20
C GLY A 6 6.20 -33.10 5.27
N GLU A 7 4.98 -32.65 5.60
CA GLU A 7 3.82 -32.76 4.71
C GLU A 7 3.92 -31.80 3.51
N LEU A 8 4.67 -30.70 3.66
CA LEU A 8 4.99 -29.74 2.62
C LEU A 8 6.51 -29.60 2.47
N ASP A 9 6.98 -29.48 1.27
CA ASP A 9 8.39 -29.26 0.94
C ASP A 9 8.76 -27.76 0.95
N ALA A 10 7.79 -26.89 0.70
CA ALA A 10 7.96 -25.44 0.75
C ALA A 10 6.67 -24.75 1.15
N ALA A 11 6.78 -23.53 1.65
CA ALA A 11 5.64 -22.66 1.99
C ALA A 11 5.91 -21.23 1.56
N TYR A 12 4.90 -20.63 0.91
CA TYR A 12 4.85 -19.23 0.52
C TYR A 12 3.94 -18.47 1.46
N GLY A 13 4.31 -17.21 1.80
CA GLY A 13 3.43 -16.29 2.53
C GLY A 13 3.10 -16.75 3.95
N LEU A 14 4.05 -17.36 4.64
CA LEU A 14 3.90 -17.70 6.06
C LEU A 14 3.65 -16.45 6.89
N PRO A 15 2.89 -16.54 7.99
CA PRO A 15 2.78 -15.45 8.95
C PRO A 15 4.16 -14.99 9.41
N TYR A 16 4.41 -13.69 9.44
CA TYR A 16 5.73 -13.12 9.76
C TYR A 16 6.27 -13.58 11.12
N ALA A 17 5.39 -13.73 12.10
CA ALA A 17 5.75 -14.27 13.41
C ALA A 17 6.29 -15.71 13.35
N SER A 18 6.00 -16.46 12.28
CA SER A 18 6.45 -17.85 12.10
C SER A 18 7.83 -17.95 11.46
N HIS A 19 8.38 -16.88 10.89
CA HIS A 19 9.69 -16.92 10.22
C HIS A 19 10.83 -17.30 11.18
N SER A 20 10.76 -16.86 12.44
CA SER A 20 11.75 -17.20 13.47
C SER A 20 11.89 -18.70 13.72
N LEU A 21 10.87 -19.50 13.41
CA LEU A 21 10.92 -20.96 13.55
C LEU A 21 11.84 -21.64 12.53
N PHE A 22 12.24 -20.93 11.48
CA PHE A 22 13.02 -21.45 10.35
C PHE A 22 14.35 -20.73 10.15
N THR A 23 14.54 -19.55 10.75
CA THR A 23 15.71 -18.68 10.47
C THR A 23 17.03 -19.28 10.92
N GLU A 24 17.03 -20.04 12.05
CA GLU A 24 18.25 -20.64 12.61
C GLU A 24 18.34 -22.14 12.35
N ASP A 25 17.33 -22.74 11.74
CA ASP A 25 17.27 -24.16 11.45
C ASP A 25 17.88 -24.45 10.07
N LYS A 26 18.99 -25.22 10.08
CA LYS A 26 19.77 -25.56 8.88
C LYS A 26 19.05 -26.50 7.90
N ASP A 27 17.92 -27.07 8.31
CA ASP A 27 17.09 -27.92 7.46
C ASP A 27 16.12 -27.10 6.60
N TYR A 28 16.13 -25.77 6.77
CA TYR A 28 15.31 -24.86 5.97
C TYR A 28 16.13 -23.76 5.32
N THR A 29 15.63 -23.28 4.18
CA THR A 29 16.15 -22.12 3.48
C THR A 29 15.03 -21.08 3.34
N ILE A 30 15.33 -19.81 3.66
CA ILE A 30 14.43 -18.71 3.43
C ILE A 30 14.96 -17.88 2.27
N SER A 31 14.25 -17.90 1.15
CA SER A 31 14.50 -16.97 0.03
C SER A 31 13.57 -15.79 0.16
N SER A 32 14.11 -14.57 0.15
CA SER A 32 13.32 -13.35 0.33
C SER A 32 13.79 -12.24 -0.59
N CYS A 33 12.85 -11.52 -1.20
CA CYS A 33 13.13 -10.33 -1.99
C CYS A 33 11.99 -9.30 -1.89
N GLU A 34 12.32 -8.04 -2.12
CA GLU A 34 11.33 -6.98 -2.32
C GLU A 34 10.62 -7.19 -3.66
N THR A 35 9.30 -6.99 -3.68
CA THR A 35 8.48 -7.21 -4.88
C THR A 35 7.79 -5.92 -5.31
N SER A 36 7.24 -5.90 -6.53
CA SER A 36 6.40 -4.80 -7.02
C SER A 36 4.99 -4.80 -6.42
N ARG A 37 4.70 -5.63 -5.42
CA ARG A 37 3.43 -5.60 -4.70
C ARG A 37 3.44 -4.51 -3.64
N SER A 38 2.54 -3.55 -3.81
CA SER A 38 2.35 -2.46 -2.85
C SER A 38 1.03 -2.61 -2.09
N PHE A 39 1.05 -2.22 -0.82
CA PHE A 39 -0.13 -2.05 0.03
C PHE A 39 -0.43 -0.57 0.13
N PHE A 40 -1.60 -0.17 -0.33
CA PHE A 40 -1.98 1.23 -0.38
C PHE A 40 -3.48 1.42 -0.17
N ALA A 41 -3.86 2.62 0.20
CA ALA A 41 -5.24 3.03 0.35
C ALA A 41 -5.61 4.12 -0.67
N GLN A 42 -6.78 3.99 -1.27
CA GLN A 42 -7.41 4.97 -2.16
C GLN A 42 -8.38 5.83 -1.36
N MET A 43 -8.36 7.13 -1.57
CA MET A 43 -9.34 8.07 -1.02
C MET A 43 -10.59 8.11 -1.90
N ASN A 44 -11.78 8.11 -1.29
CA ASN A 44 -13.03 8.28 -2.02
C ASN A 44 -13.37 9.77 -2.17
N TYR A 45 -13.26 10.30 -3.37
CA TYR A 45 -13.54 11.71 -3.68
C TYR A 45 -15.04 12.06 -3.65
N ALA A 46 -15.95 11.06 -3.50
CA ALA A 46 -17.35 11.31 -3.21
C ALA A 46 -17.57 11.68 -1.73
N THR A 47 -16.66 11.33 -0.81
CA THR A 47 -16.70 11.70 0.59
C THR A 47 -16.34 13.17 0.75
N GLU A 48 -17.24 13.98 1.33
CA GLU A 48 -17.12 15.44 1.38
C GLU A 48 -15.82 15.91 2.05
N SER A 49 -15.47 15.33 3.21
CA SER A 49 -14.24 15.67 3.92
C SER A 49 -12.96 15.31 3.15
N LEU A 50 -13.00 14.26 2.30
CA LEU A 50 -11.84 13.85 1.50
C LEU A 50 -11.66 14.65 0.20
N LYS A 51 -12.60 15.54 -0.15
CA LYS A 51 -12.39 16.53 -1.21
C LYS A 51 -11.39 17.61 -0.79
N ASP A 52 -11.27 17.86 0.52
CA ASP A 52 -10.30 18.79 1.07
C ASP A 52 -8.88 18.19 1.02
N ALA A 53 -7.98 18.87 0.31
CA ALA A 53 -6.59 18.44 0.16
C ALA A 53 -5.84 18.40 1.51
N ASN A 54 -6.14 19.33 2.43
CA ASN A 54 -5.50 19.34 3.74
C ASN A 54 -5.91 18.12 4.58
N VAL A 55 -7.16 17.66 4.48
CA VAL A 55 -7.60 16.44 5.18
C VAL A 55 -6.86 15.22 4.63
N ARG A 56 -6.74 15.06 3.30
CA ARG A 56 -5.97 13.96 2.70
C ARG A 56 -4.50 14.02 3.09
N LYS A 57 -3.92 15.21 3.08
CA LYS A 57 -2.53 15.46 3.49
C LYS A 57 -2.31 15.17 4.97
N ALA A 58 -3.23 15.56 5.84
CA ALA A 58 -3.18 15.26 7.26
C ALA A 58 -3.19 13.75 7.52
N ILE A 59 -4.04 12.99 6.81
CA ILE A 59 -4.06 11.53 6.86
C ILE A 59 -2.70 10.95 6.45
N ALA A 60 -2.10 11.43 5.35
CA ALA A 60 -0.80 10.97 4.88
C ALA A 60 0.33 11.28 5.89
N CYS A 61 0.33 12.48 6.50
CA CYS A 61 1.30 12.89 7.52
C CYS A 61 1.20 12.12 8.84
N ALA A 62 0.02 11.58 9.18
CA ALA A 62 -0.20 10.92 10.46
C ALA A 62 0.27 9.47 10.50
N ILE A 63 0.54 8.83 9.35
CA ILE A 63 0.86 7.41 9.27
C ILE A 63 2.37 7.19 9.28
N ASN A 64 2.90 6.57 10.36
CA ASN A 64 4.31 6.19 10.47
C ASN A 64 4.58 4.87 9.73
N LYS A 65 4.88 4.97 8.45
CA LYS A 65 5.10 3.82 7.55
C LYS A 65 6.36 3.01 7.91
N GLU A 66 7.40 3.69 8.39
CA GLU A 66 8.64 3.04 8.83
C GLU A 66 8.40 2.16 10.08
N GLU A 67 7.65 2.67 11.04
CA GLU A 67 7.29 1.91 12.22
C GLU A 67 6.36 0.75 11.89
N PHE A 68 5.37 0.97 11.02
CA PHE A 68 4.49 -0.07 10.52
C PHE A 68 5.28 -1.25 9.94
N THR A 69 6.22 -0.98 9.02
CA THR A 69 7.00 -2.04 8.36
C THR A 69 8.00 -2.70 9.31
N ARG A 70 8.66 -1.93 10.16
CA ARG A 70 9.67 -2.45 11.09
C ARG A 70 9.06 -3.27 12.23
N VAL A 71 7.96 -2.79 12.82
CA VAL A 71 7.38 -3.37 14.02
C VAL A 71 6.26 -4.36 13.68
N LEU A 72 5.23 -3.91 12.96
CA LEU A 72 4.05 -4.75 12.71
C LEU A 72 4.29 -5.80 11.63
N LEU A 73 5.07 -5.48 10.60
CA LEU A 73 5.47 -6.45 9.59
C LEU A 73 6.77 -7.20 9.91
N ASN A 74 7.36 -6.95 11.09
CA ASN A 74 8.61 -7.59 11.53
C ASN A 74 9.73 -7.53 10.45
N GLY A 75 9.83 -6.40 9.73
CA GLY A 75 10.79 -6.19 8.65
C GLY A 75 10.49 -6.94 7.34
N ASN A 76 9.30 -7.54 7.20
CA ASN A 76 8.87 -8.22 5.96
C ASN A 76 8.12 -7.29 5.00
N GLY A 77 8.49 -6.02 5.01
CA GLY A 77 8.06 -4.98 4.09
C GLY A 77 8.99 -3.80 4.18
N THR A 78 8.98 -2.96 3.15
CA THR A 78 9.68 -1.66 3.13
C THR A 78 8.66 -0.54 3.07
N ALA A 79 8.91 0.55 3.79
CA ALA A 79 8.02 1.71 3.78
C ALA A 79 7.94 2.30 2.37
N ALA A 80 6.72 2.49 1.87
CA ALA A 80 6.48 2.95 0.51
C ALA A 80 6.25 4.47 0.46
N LYS A 81 6.87 5.15 -0.50
CA LYS A 81 6.52 6.51 -0.89
C LYS A 81 5.44 6.52 -1.95
N GLY A 82 5.60 5.68 -2.97
CA GLY A 82 4.72 5.54 -4.11
C GLY A 82 4.41 4.08 -4.45
N PRO A 83 3.95 3.80 -5.67
CA PRO A 83 3.58 2.45 -6.08
C PRO A 83 4.76 1.52 -6.37
N PHE A 84 5.99 2.05 -6.54
CA PHE A 84 7.13 1.29 -7.05
C PHE A 84 8.31 1.29 -6.08
N PRO A 85 8.88 0.09 -5.76
CA PRO A 85 10.05 -0.02 -4.89
C PRO A 85 11.29 0.73 -5.39
N VAL A 86 12.23 0.98 -4.49
CA VAL A 86 13.48 1.72 -4.76
C VAL A 86 14.30 1.13 -5.92
N GLY A 87 14.22 -0.18 -6.16
CA GLY A 87 14.97 -0.87 -7.21
C GLY A 87 14.57 -0.56 -8.65
N TYR A 88 13.43 0.12 -8.85
CA TYR A 88 12.99 0.53 -10.19
C TYR A 88 13.57 1.89 -10.60
N ALA A 89 13.85 2.08 -11.90
CA ALA A 89 14.35 3.36 -12.44
C ALA A 89 13.38 4.53 -12.18
N TYR A 90 12.12 4.23 -11.93
CA TYR A 90 11.03 5.16 -11.61
C TYR A 90 10.48 4.96 -10.17
N GLY A 91 11.23 4.28 -9.32
CA GLY A 91 10.81 3.90 -7.96
C GLY A 91 10.94 5.02 -6.92
N ASP A 92 10.71 4.66 -5.68
CA ASP A 92 10.59 5.53 -4.50
C ASP A 92 11.79 6.46 -4.25
N SER A 93 12.97 6.12 -4.75
CA SER A 93 14.15 6.99 -4.67
C SER A 93 14.04 8.26 -5.52
N ARG A 94 13.13 8.29 -6.47
CA ARG A 94 12.95 9.37 -7.46
C ARG A 94 11.79 10.31 -7.12
N VAL A 95 11.03 10.02 -6.09
CA VAL A 95 9.82 10.77 -5.69
C VAL A 95 9.87 11.17 -4.23
N SER A 96 9.05 12.16 -3.88
CA SER A 96 8.86 12.65 -2.52
C SER A 96 7.38 12.54 -2.12
N THR A 97 7.13 12.31 -0.83
CA THR A 97 5.78 12.26 -0.24
C THR A 97 5.80 13.00 1.09
N GLU A 98 4.62 13.15 1.70
CA GLU A 98 4.53 13.73 3.03
C GLU A 98 5.31 12.87 4.04
N GLU A 99 6.11 13.53 4.88
CA GLU A 99 6.81 12.90 5.98
C GLU A 99 5.87 12.70 7.17
N TYR A 100 6.14 11.69 7.98
CA TYR A 100 5.42 11.47 9.23
C TYR A 100 5.60 12.67 10.16
N ASN A 101 4.49 13.36 10.43
CA ASN A 101 4.48 14.56 11.29
C ASN A 101 3.08 14.80 11.86
N VAL A 102 2.86 14.32 13.08
CA VAL A 102 1.58 14.46 13.80
C VAL A 102 1.20 15.93 14.05
N ALA A 103 2.18 16.78 14.36
CA ALA A 103 1.93 18.20 14.61
C ALA A 103 1.41 18.90 13.33
N LYS A 104 2.07 18.64 12.19
CA LYS A 104 1.64 19.15 10.89
C LYS A 104 0.25 18.63 10.50
N ALA A 105 -0.02 17.35 10.79
CA ALA A 105 -1.34 16.77 10.51
C ALA A 105 -2.46 17.48 11.27
N LYS A 106 -2.25 17.79 12.55
CA LYS A 106 -3.21 18.57 13.36
C LYS A 106 -3.38 20.00 12.86
N GLU A 107 -2.30 20.65 12.45
CA GLU A 107 -2.34 22.00 11.87
C GLU A 107 -3.17 22.01 10.58
N LEU A 108 -2.95 21.07 9.66
CA LEU A 108 -3.71 20.96 8.43
C LEU A 108 -5.21 20.74 8.66
N LEU A 109 -5.59 19.95 9.66
CA LEU A 109 -7.00 19.79 10.05
C LEU A 109 -7.58 21.08 10.59
N ALA A 110 -6.86 21.78 11.47
CA ALA A 110 -7.29 23.05 12.03
C ALA A 110 -7.46 24.13 10.94
N ASP A 111 -6.54 24.22 9.99
CA ASP A 111 -6.61 25.13 8.83
C ASP A 111 -7.85 24.87 7.97
N SER A 112 -8.33 23.64 7.94
CA SER A 112 -9.58 23.26 7.27
C SER A 112 -10.83 23.37 8.14
N GLY A 113 -10.68 23.88 9.37
CA GLY A 113 -11.78 24.12 10.31
C GLY A 113 -12.22 22.86 11.09
N TRP A 114 -11.40 21.81 11.09
CA TRP A 114 -11.60 20.62 11.92
C TRP A 114 -10.90 20.81 13.26
N ILE A 115 -11.67 21.02 14.35
CA ILE A 115 -11.17 21.36 15.68
C ILE A 115 -11.93 20.52 16.71
N ASP A 116 -11.24 19.97 17.70
CA ASP A 116 -11.87 19.36 18.88
C ASP A 116 -12.48 20.46 19.74
N THR A 117 -13.80 20.60 19.69
CA THR A 117 -14.54 21.71 20.34
C THR A 117 -15.13 21.33 21.69
N ASP A 118 -15.29 20.03 21.97
CA ASP A 118 -15.89 19.53 23.22
C ASP A 118 -14.87 18.81 24.14
N GLY A 119 -13.64 18.60 23.66
CA GLY A 119 -12.54 18.02 24.43
C GLY A 119 -12.58 16.51 24.52
N ASP A 120 -13.33 15.83 23.63
CA ASP A 120 -13.43 14.35 23.63
C ASP A 120 -12.31 13.66 22.87
N GLY A 121 -11.41 14.44 22.25
CA GLY A 121 -10.24 13.96 21.52
C GLY A 121 -10.48 13.70 20.04
N TYR A 122 -11.66 14.06 19.52
CA TYR A 122 -11.98 14.00 18.10
C TYR A 122 -12.27 15.41 17.56
N VAL A 123 -12.00 15.62 16.27
CA VAL A 123 -12.22 16.92 15.64
C VAL A 123 -13.60 16.99 15.00
N GLU A 124 -14.25 18.18 15.12
CA GLU A 124 -15.52 18.48 14.51
C GLU A 124 -15.43 19.69 13.58
N LYS A 125 -16.33 19.70 12.61
CA LYS A 125 -16.64 20.85 11.77
C LYS A 125 -18.15 20.97 11.59
N ASP A 126 -18.72 22.14 11.83
CA ASP A 126 -20.17 22.40 11.77
C ASP A 126 -20.99 21.41 12.65
N GLY A 127 -20.45 21.07 13.84
CA GLY A 127 -21.07 20.15 14.79
C GLY A 127 -21.05 18.68 14.36
N LYS A 128 -20.26 18.32 13.36
CA LYS A 128 -20.10 16.93 12.88
C LYS A 128 -18.68 16.47 13.09
N ARG A 129 -18.52 15.33 13.77
CA ARG A 129 -17.25 14.65 13.95
C ARG A 129 -16.67 14.16 12.62
N LEU A 130 -15.37 14.26 12.46
CA LEU A 130 -14.66 13.64 11.32
C LEU A 130 -14.54 12.15 11.54
N THR A 131 -15.49 11.42 10.98
CA THR A 131 -15.54 9.96 11.04
C THR A 131 -15.40 9.41 9.63
N LEU A 132 -14.45 8.48 9.41
CA LEU A 132 -14.20 7.84 8.14
C LEU A 132 -14.26 6.32 8.27
N SER A 133 -14.83 5.67 7.27
CA SER A 133 -14.81 4.21 7.14
C SER A 133 -13.54 3.77 6.39
N TRP A 134 -12.82 2.80 6.99
CA TRP A 134 -11.67 2.15 6.37
C TRP A 134 -12.07 0.76 5.93
N LEU A 135 -12.25 0.59 4.62
CA LEU A 135 -12.60 -0.70 4.03
C LEU A 135 -11.35 -1.47 3.62
N THR A 136 -11.29 -2.75 3.96
CA THR A 136 -10.24 -3.67 3.53
C THR A 136 -10.69 -5.13 3.58
N TYR A 137 -9.78 -6.09 3.36
CA TYR A 137 -10.09 -7.52 3.36
C TYR A 137 -8.99 -8.35 4.06
N PRO A 138 -9.34 -9.55 4.62
CA PRO A 138 -8.43 -10.30 5.48
C PRO A 138 -7.48 -11.25 4.75
N SER A 139 -7.59 -11.43 3.41
CA SER A 139 -6.81 -12.42 2.67
C SER A 139 -5.31 -12.07 2.50
N ARG A 140 -4.89 -10.89 2.92
CA ARG A 140 -3.51 -10.44 3.05
C ARG A 140 -3.28 -9.97 4.47
N GLN A 141 -2.35 -10.60 5.19
CA GLN A 141 -2.12 -10.33 6.63
C GLN A 141 -1.73 -8.87 6.93
N GLU A 142 -1.12 -8.18 5.97
CA GLU A 142 -0.71 -6.78 6.10
C GLU A 142 -1.90 -5.82 6.20
N LEU A 143 -3.00 -6.13 5.54
CA LEU A 143 -4.14 -5.21 5.42
C LEU A 143 -4.92 -5.02 6.74
N PRO A 144 -5.27 -6.08 7.52
CA PRO A 144 -5.82 -5.89 8.85
C PRO A 144 -4.88 -5.14 9.79
N LEU A 145 -3.58 -5.47 9.77
CA LEU A 145 -2.56 -4.80 10.57
C LEU A 145 -2.44 -3.31 10.21
N LEU A 146 -2.50 -2.98 8.91
CA LEU A 146 -2.50 -1.60 8.44
C LEU A 146 -3.75 -0.85 8.92
N ALA A 147 -4.92 -1.49 8.87
CA ALA A 147 -6.17 -0.87 9.32
C ALA A 147 -6.12 -0.50 10.80
N GLU A 148 -5.63 -1.40 11.66
CA GLU A 148 -5.48 -1.14 13.11
C GLU A 148 -4.42 -0.06 13.38
N ASN A 149 -3.29 -0.08 12.68
CA ASN A 149 -2.25 0.94 12.79
C ASN A 149 -2.78 2.32 12.39
N VAL A 150 -3.49 2.42 11.26
CA VAL A 150 -4.07 3.67 10.79
C VAL A 150 -5.16 4.17 11.73
N GLN A 151 -6.01 3.29 12.28
CA GLN A 151 -7.02 3.68 13.26
C GLN A 151 -6.38 4.34 14.49
N ALA A 152 -5.31 3.75 15.02
CA ALA A 152 -4.57 4.33 16.15
C ALA A 152 -3.92 5.67 15.78
N ALA A 153 -3.21 5.73 14.65
CA ALA A 153 -2.52 6.93 14.19
C ALA A 153 -3.47 8.11 13.91
N LEU A 154 -4.61 7.85 13.28
CA LEU A 154 -5.59 8.89 12.96
C LEU A 154 -6.39 9.36 14.18
N LYS A 155 -6.57 8.49 15.19
CA LYS A 155 -7.12 8.89 16.48
C LYS A 155 -6.23 9.93 17.16
N ASP A 156 -4.91 9.81 17.06
CA ASP A 156 -3.95 10.76 17.67
C ASP A 156 -4.06 12.17 17.07
N ILE A 157 -4.62 12.31 15.89
CA ILE A 157 -4.91 13.60 15.24
C ILE A 157 -6.39 13.97 15.28
N GLY A 158 -7.22 13.21 16.00
CA GLY A 158 -8.64 13.48 16.21
C GLY A 158 -9.58 12.97 15.11
N ILE A 159 -9.15 12.08 14.22
CA ILE A 159 -10.01 11.45 13.21
C ILE A 159 -10.50 10.09 13.73
N GLU A 160 -11.82 9.87 13.74
CA GLU A 160 -12.42 8.58 14.06
C GLU A 160 -12.38 7.65 12.83
N ILE A 161 -11.77 6.47 12.96
CA ILE A 161 -11.77 5.45 11.90
C ILE A 161 -12.65 4.27 12.30
N LYS A 162 -13.61 3.91 11.42
CA LYS A 162 -14.42 2.70 11.53
C LYS A 162 -13.89 1.64 10.56
N ILE A 163 -13.23 0.61 11.10
CA ILE A 163 -12.67 -0.47 10.29
C ILE A 163 -13.78 -1.41 9.83
N ASN A 164 -13.82 -1.67 8.52
CA ASN A 164 -14.61 -2.72 7.88
C ASN A 164 -13.65 -3.67 7.14
N CYS A 165 -13.22 -4.74 7.81
CA CYS A 165 -12.36 -5.77 7.23
C CYS A 165 -13.20 -6.98 6.85
N THR A 166 -13.53 -7.13 5.56
CA THR A 166 -14.46 -8.16 5.09
C THR A 166 -14.04 -8.79 3.78
N ALA A 167 -14.29 -10.10 3.62
CA ALA A 167 -14.10 -10.80 2.34
C ALA A 167 -15.01 -10.26 1.23
N ASN A 168 -16.15 -9.67 1.60
CA ASN A 168 -17.14 -9.11 0.66
C ASN A 168 -16.90 -7.62 0.35
N HIS A 169 -15.67 -7.13 0.50
CA HIS A 169 -15.30 -5.71 0.31
C HIS A 169 -15.76 -5.13 -1.04
N LEU A 170 -15.82 -5.93 -2.12
CA LEU A 170 -16.27 -5.48 -3.43
C LEU A 170 -17.75 -5.05 -3.45
N ASP A 171 -18.59 -5.62 -2.59
CA ASP A 171 -20.00 -5.24 -2.50
C ASP A 171 -20.16 -3.86 -1.84
N TYR A 172 -19.31 -3.53 -0.86
CA TYR A 172 -19.25 -2.20 -0.26
C TYR A 172 -18.77 -1.16 -1.26
N ILE A 173 -17.73 -1.50 -2.06
CA ILE A 173 -17.25 -0.62 -3.13
C ILE A 173 -18.36 -0.30 -4.14
N LYS A 174 -19.11 -1.32 -4.61
CA LYS A 174 -20.21 -1.13 -5.56
C LYS A 174 -21.33 -0.26 -5.01
N LYS A 175 -21.59 -0.31 -3.70
CA LYS A 175 -22.60 0.51 -3.02
C LYS A 175 -22.11 1.92 -2.71
N GLY A 176 -20.81 2.20 -2.81
CA GLY A 176 -20.20 3.46 -2.37
C GLY A 176 -20.17 3.60 -0.85
N ASP A 177 -20.26 2.50 -0.10
CA ASP A 177 -20.30 2.49 1.37
C ASP A 177 -18.88 2.32 1.94
N TRP A 178 -18.05 3.34 1.68
CA TRP A 178 -16.67 3.41 2.14
C TRP A 178 -16.08 4.81 1.88
N ASP A 179 -15.12 5.23 2.71
CA ASP A 179 -14.40 6.49 2.55
C ASP A 179 -12.94 6.29 2.13
N ILE A 180 -12.28 5.29 2.70
CA ILE A 180 -10.90 4.91 2.36
C ILE A 180 -10.87 3.40 2.11
N TYR A 181 -10.30 2.98 0.97
CA TYR A 181 -10.19 1.56 0.61
C TYR A 181 -8.73 1.13 0.51
N ALA A 182 -8.31 0.24 1.43
CA ALA A 182 -6.97 -0.33 1.43
C ALA A 182 -6.93 -1.68 0.71
N SER A 183 -5.94 -1.84 -0.17
CA SER A 183 -5.75 -3.05 -0.96
C SER A 183 -4.28 -3.32 -1.26
N ALA A 184 -3.99 -4.53 -1.74
CA ALA A 184 -2.70 -4.95 -2.23
C ALA A 184 -2.74 -5.13 -3.75
N PHE A 185 -1.71 -4.67 -4.44
CA PHE A 185 -1.63 -4.81 -5.90
C PHE A 185 -0.18 -4.93 -6.37
N VAL A 186 0.05 -5.77 -7.39
CA VAL A 186 1.34 -5.86 -8.08
C VAL A 186 1.39 -4.73 -9.11
N CYS A 187 2.16 -3.69 -8.81
CA CYS A 187 2.10 -2.43 -9.54
C CYS A 187 2.86 -2.48 -10.88
N ALA A 188 3.88 -3.32 -10.99
CA ALA A 188 4.68 -3.48 -12.21
C ALA A 188 4.97 -4.97 -12.50
N PRO A 189 3.96 -5.77 -12.93
CA PRO A 189 4.12 -7.21 -13.12
C PRO A 189 5.09 -7.58 -14.24
N THR A 190 5.23 -6.71 -15.24
CA THR A 190 6.17 -6.86 -16.38
C THR A 190 7.40 -5.96 -16.28
N GLY A 191 7.53 -5.23 -15.16
CA GLY A 191 8.57 -4.21 -15.01
C GLY A 191 8.22 -2.86 -15.62
N ASP A 192 7.02 -2.66 -16.18
CA ASP A 192 6.54 -1.39 -16.74
C ASP A 192 5.57 -0.68 -15.77
N ALA A 193 5.79 0.62 -15.56
CA ALA A 193 5.00 1.46 -14.67
C ALA A 193 3.59 1.76 -15.17
N GLU A 194 3.37 1.78 -16.49
CA GLU A 194 2.11 2.15 -17.12
C GLU A 194 0.93 1.33 -16.59
N TYR A 195 1.17 0.06 -16.27
CA TYR A 195 0.15 -0.83 -15.74
C TYR A 195 -0.56 -0.32 -14.48
N PHE A 196 0.18 0.27 -13.53
CA PHE A 196 -0.43 0.83 -12.32
C PHE A 196 -1.30 2.04 -12.65
N PHE A 197 -0.81 2.96 -13.48
CA PHE A 197 -1.54 4.18 -13.82
C PHE A 197 -2.81 3.88 -14.60
N THR A 198 -2.73 3.05 -15.64
CA THR A 198 -3.88 2.67 -16.47
C THR A 198 -4.93 1.87 -15.71
N THR A 199 -4.54 1.14 -14.66
CA THR A 199 -5.49 0.38 -13.84
C THR A 199 -6.12 1.19 -12.69
N HIS A 200 -5.40 2.15 -12.10
CA HIS A 200 -5.83 2.79 -10.84
C HIS A 200 -6.02 4.29 -10.90
N CYS A 201 -5.35 5.01 -11.81
CA CYS A 201 -5.17 6.45 -11.64
C CYS A 201 -5.89 7.31 -12.68
N LEU A 202 -6.22 6.77 -13.84
CA LEU A 202 -6.93 7.52 -14.87
C LEU A 202 -8.43 7.51 -14.64
N LYS A 203 -9.14 8.46 -15.24
CA LYS A 203 -10.59 8.65 -15.08
C LYS A 203 -11.38 7.36 -15.32
N ASP A 204 -11.05 6.62 -16.37
CA ASP A 204 -11.77 5.42 -16.79
C ASP A 204 -11.08 4.12 -16.35
N SER A 205 -10.10 4.20 -15.47
CA SER A 205 -9.38 3.05 -14.94
C SER A 205 -10.30 2.12 -14.14
N SER A 206 -10.24 0.82 -14.42
CA SER A 206 -11.13 -0.18 -13.84
C SER A 206 -11.06 -0.29 -12.30
N LYS A 207 -9.96 0.17 -11.72
CA LYS A 207 -9.69 0.17 -10.27
C LYS A 207 -9.53 1.57 -9.68
N ASN A 208 -9.83 2.63 -10.43
CA ASN A 208 -10.00 3.98 -9.88
C ASN A 208 -11.34 4.04 -9.14
N ARG A 209 -11.38 3.47 -7.96
CA ARG A 209 -12.62 3.29 -7.17
C ARG A 209 -13.03 4.57 -6.45
N GLY A 210 -12.06 5.42 -6.17
CA GLY A 210 -12.25 6.69 -5.46
C GLY A 210 -12.71 7.85 -6.35
N GLY A 211 -12.73 7.68 -7.67
CA GLY A 211 -13.09 8.74 -8.60
C GLY A 211 -12.02 9.86 -8.68
N TYR A 212 -10.77 9.54 -8.42
CA TYR A 212 -9.66 10.48 -8.61
C TYR A 212 -9.55 10.90 -10.08
N TYR A 213 -9.29 12.18 -10.32
CA TYR A 213 -9.07 12.75 -11.64
C TYR A 213 -8.04 13.87 -11.57
N ASN A 214 -7.08 13.83 -12.50
CA ASN A 214 -6.10 14.89 -12.70
C ASN A 214 -5.77 15.01 -14.20
N GLU A 215 -6.04 16.16 -14.81
CA GLU A 215 -5.86 16.40 -16.26
C GLU A 215 -4.41 16.19 -16.69
N LYS A 216 -3.44 16.67 -15.89
CA LYS A 216 -2.02 16.51 -16.17
C LYS A 216 -1.61 15.02 -16.20
N LEU A 217 -2.25 14.19 -15.37
CA LEU A 217 -1.98 12.75 -15.34
C LEU A 217 -2.46 12.07 -16.64
N GLU A 218 -3.63 12.46 -17.15
CA GLU A 218 -4.15 11.97 -18.43
C GLU A 218 -3.22 12.36 -19.61
N GLU A 219 -2.69 13.59 -19.60
CA GLU A 219 -1.72 14.06 -20.61
C GLU A 219 -0.39 13.31 -20.54
N LEU A 220 0.10 13.04 -19.32
CA LEU A 220 1.32 12.28 -19.11
C LEU A 220 1.17 10.83 -19.57
N GLU A 221 0.02 10.21 -19.32
CA GLU A 221 -0.27 8.84 -19.76
C GLU A 221 -0.30 8.77 -21.29
N LYS A 222 -0.97 9.70 -21.96
CA LYS A 222 -0.96 9.77 -23.42
C LYS A 222 0.46 9.87 -23.97
N THR A 223 1.32 10.67 -23.34
CA THR A 223 2.73 10.78 -23.72
C THR A 223 3.47 9.47 -23.49
N MET A 224 3.22 8.80 -22.34
CA MET A 224 3.84 7.52 -22.01
C MET A 224 3.47 6.42 -23.01
N SER A 225 2.19 6.34 -23.42
CA SER A 225 1.71 5.33 -24.39
C SER A 225 2.32 5.47 -25.78
N GLU A 226 2.82 6.66 -26.16
CA GLU A 226 3.50 6.96 -27.41
C GLU A 226 5.03 6.89 -27.31
N THR A 227 5.58 6.70 -26.10
CA THR A 227 7.03 6.69 -25.81
C THR A 227 7.53 5.24 -25.68
N PHE A 228 8.59 4.88 -26.41
CA PHE A 228 9.18 3.52 -26.41
C PHE A 228 10.58 3.45 -25.77
N ASP A 229 11.24 4.58 -25.60
CA ASP A 229 12.53 4.65 -24.91
C ASP A 229 12.33 4.42 -23.40
N GLU A 230 13.07 3.48 -22.81
CA GLU A 230 12.90 3.06 -21.41
C GLU A 230 13.23 4.18 -20.42
N ASP A 231 14.25 4.98 -20.68
CA ASP A 231 14.64 6.08 -19.80
C ASP A 231 13.62 7.22 -19.85
N GLU A 232 13.09 7.53 -21.03
CA GLU A 232 12.02 8.52 -21.19
C GLU A 232 10.73 8.05 -20.50
N ARG A 233 10.35 6.78 -20.67
CA ARG A 233 9.20 6.18 -19.97
C ARG A 233 9.37 6.26 -18.46
N ALA A 234 10.56 5.91 -17.93
CA ALA A 234 10.86 6.02 -16.52
C ALA A 234 10.73 7.46 -16.01
N ALA A 235 11.20 8.45 -16.78
CA ALA A 235 11.06 9.85 -16.43
C ALA A 235 9.60 10.33 -16.41
N ILE A 236 8.76 9.84 -17.33
CA ILE A 236 7.31 10.10 -17.32
C ILE A 236 6.65 9.45 -16.11
N ALA A 237 6.98 8.18 -15.81
CA ALA A 237 6.45 7.46 -14.66
C ALA A 237 6.75 8.18 -13.32
N VAL A 238 7.96 8.75 -13.16
CA VAL A 238 8.31 9.58 -12.01
C VAL A 238 7.39 10.80 -11.91
N LYS A 239 7.12 11.50 -13.01
CA LYS A 239 6.21 12.66 -13.02
C LYS A 239 4.77 12.26 -12.69
N MET A 240 4.29 11.14 -13.23
CA MET A 240 2.96 10.62 -12.93
C MET A 240 2.84 10.22 -11.46
N THR A 241 3.83 9.51 -10.92
CA THR A 241 3.88 9.16 -9.50
C THR A 241 3.87 10.41 -8.62
N GLN A 242 4.73 11.40 -8.93
CA GLN A 242 4.76 12.64 -8.14
C GLN A 242 3.42 13.38 -8.19
N THR A 243 2.72 13.40 -9.33
CA THR A 243 1.40 14.03 -9.45
C THR A 243 0.37 13.39 -8.51
N ILE A 244 0.28 12.07 -8.43
CA ILE A 244 -0.66 11.41 -7.50
C ILE A 244 -0.27 11.57 -6.03
N LEU A 245 1.02 11.73 -5.74
CA LEU A 245 1.53 11.99 -4.39
C LEU A 245 1.27 13.42 -3.94
N ASP A 246 1.47 14.40 -4.81
CA ASP A 246 1.18 15.82 -4.54
C ASP A 246 -0.31 16.04 -4.24
N ASP A 247 -1.20 15.31 -4.92
CA ASP A 247 -2.65 15.33 -4.68
C ASP A 247 -3.07 14.54 -3.44
N ASN A 248 -2.17 13.75 -2.84
CA ASN A 248 -2.49 12.80 -1.77
C ASN A 248 -3.69 11.90 -2.12
N ALA A 249 -3.78 11.48 -3.40
CA ALA A 249 -4.86 10.65 -3.90
C ALA A 249 -4.81 9.22 -3.33
N PHE A 250 -3.60 8.78 -2.96
CA PHE A 250 -3.30 7.48 -2.39
C PHE A 250 -2.39 7.63 -1.16
N VAL A 251 -2.53 6.71 -0.21
CA VAL A 251 -1.55 6.49 0.86
C VAL A 251 -0.87 5.16 0.58
N PHE A 252 0.36 5.19 0.11
CA PHE A 252 1.19 4.00 -0.03
C PHE A 252 1.82 3.69 1.34
N ALA A 253 1.56 2.48 1.86
CA ALA A 253 2.01 2.08 3.19
C ALA A 253 3.31 1.29 3.14
N SER A 254 3.35 0.23 2.33
CA SER A 254 4.52 -0.64 2.23
C SER A 254 4.59 -1.38 0.90
N HIS A 255 5.81 -1.78 0.51
CA HIS A 255 6.05 -2.81 -0.50
C HIS A 255 6.23 -4.17 0.18
N LEU A 256 5.72 -5.22 -0.45
CA LEU A 256 5.88 -6.57 0.06
C LEU A 256 7.33 -7.03 -0.09
N LYS A 257 7.92 -7.47 1.01
CA LYS A 257 9.09 -8.32 0.99
C LYS A 257 8.62 -9.77 1.07
N MET A 258 8.49 -10.40 -0.10
CA MET A 258 8.04 -11.78 -0.20
C MET A 258 9.10 -12.72 0.37
N SER A 259 8.64 -13.80 1.04
CA SER A 259 9.51 -14.85 1.54
C SER A 259 8.92 -16.23 1.22
N ILE A 260 9.80 -17.11 0.76
CA ILE A 260 9.53 -18.54 0.55
C ILE A 260 10.42 -19.32 1.50
N VAL A 261 9.82 -20.20 2.29
CA VAL A 261 10.55 -21.12 3.17
C VAL A 261 10.50 -22.51 2.53
N SER A 262 11.66 -23.10 2.26
CA SER A 262 11.78 -24.43 1.69
C SER A 262 12.56 -25.36 2.63
N GLY A 263 12.14 -26.63 2.68
CA GLY A 263 12.82 -27.69 3.41
C GLY A 263 14.10 -28.16 2.69
N LYS A 264 14.90 -28.95 3.40
CA LYS A 264 16.13 -29.54 2.90
C LYS A 264 15.89 -30.38 1.65
N GLY A 265 16.76 -30.22 0.66
CA GLY A 265 16.68 -30.93 -0.62
C GLY A 265 15.87 -30.21 -1.69
N VAL A 266 15.12 -29.15 -1.36
CA VAL A 266 14.47 -28.28 -2.35
C VAL A 266 15.48 -27.28 -2.89
N THR A 267 15.64 -27.24 -4.20
CA THR A 267 16.54 -26.32 -4.93
C THR A 267 15.78 -25.58 -6.03
N GLY A 268 16.30 -24.43 -6.47
CA GLY A 268 15.71 -23.65 -7.56
C GLY A 268 14.41 -22.89 -7.20
N LEU A 269 13.97 -22.94 -5.95
CA LEU A 269 12.81 -22.18 -5.48
C LEU A 269 13.27 -20.85 -4.86
N VAL A 270 13.10 -19.76 -5.59
CA VAL A 270 13.61 -18.43 -5.24
C VAL A 270 12.50 -17.41 -5.31
N ALA A 271 12.44 -16.51 -4.33
CA ALA A 271 11.55 -15.36 -4.35
C ALA A 271 11.91 -14.44 -5.52
N HIS A 272 10.90 -13.99 -6.30
CA HIS A 272 11.10 -13.19 -7.50
C HIS A 272 10.48 -11.79 -7.34
N PRO A 273 11.16 -10.71 -7.81
CA PRO A 273 10.68 -9.34 -7.66
C PRO A 273 9.31 -9.04 -8.30
N SER A 274 8.90 -9.83 -9.31
CA SER A 274 7.56 -9.69 -9.92
C SER A 274 6.44 -10.26 -9.07
N ASP A 275 6.74 -11.07 -8.04
CA ASP A 275 5.76 -11.80 -7.21
C ASP A 275 4.95 -12.87 -8.01
N TYR A 276 5.48 -13.37 -9.14
CA TYR A 276 4.78 -14.31 -10.03
C TYR A 276 5.61 -15.47 -10.58
N TYR A 277 6.95 -15.39 -10.60
CA TYR A 277 7.80 -16.34 -11.32
C TYR A 277 8.67 -17.18 -10.39
N GLU A 278 8.09 -17.71 -9.30
CA GLU A 278 8.79 -18.49 -8.29
C GLU A 278 9.05 -19.94 -8.74
N ILE A 279 8.19 -20.48 -9.61
CA ILE A 279 8.30 -21.86 -10.12
C ILE A 279 8.91 -21.79 -11.52
N THR A 280 10.14 -22.28 -11.63
CA THR A 280 10.92 -22.33 -12.87
C THR A 280 11.34 -23.76 -13.20
N ALA A 281 11.99 -23.96 -14.34
CA ALA A 281 12.56 -25.25 -14.73
C ALA A 281 13.72 -25.70 -13.83
N ASP A 282 14.26 -24.82 -12.99
CA ASP A 282 15.35 -25.10 -12.07
C ASP A 282 14.87 -25.69 -10.73
N LEU A 283 13.54 -25.72 -10.50
CA LEU A 283 12.96 -26.29 -9.30
C LEU A 283 13.18 -27.81 -9.29
N ASP A 284 13.85 -28.30 -8.27
CA ASP A 284 14.11 -29.72 -8.05
C ASP A 284 14.04 -30.07 -6.57
N LYS A 285 13.86 -31.39 -6.30
CA LYS A 285 13.89 -31.96 -4.97
C LYS A 285 14.74 -33.23 -4.98
N ASN A 286 15.85 -33.19 -4.24
CA ASN A 286 16.78 -34.33 -4.05
C ASN A 286 16.47 -35.11 -2.77
#